data_167a8ae34e0f1db24b1591a4cd789836
#
_entry.id   167a8ae34e0f1db24b1591a4cd789836
#
_cell.length_a   1.000
_cell.length_b   1.000
_cell.length_c   1.000
_cell.angle_alpha   90.00
_cell.angle_beta   90.00
_cell.angle_gamma   90.00
#
_symmetry.space_group_name_H-M   'P 1'
#
loop_
_entity.id
_entity.type
_entity.pdbx_description
1 polymer ?
#
loop_
_entity_poly.entity_id
_entity_poly.type
_entity_poly.pdbx_seq_one_letter_code
_entity_poly.pdbx_strand_id
1 'polypeptide(L)'
;LQTWHETSDLMTNQLKPSYKCKYCSKEFRKESSLAVHLCEEKRRWQEEKETGVQFGLQAYLRFYELTQGSAKMKSYEDFVASPYYRAFVKFGRHMVGIRAVNPKMFIDYVIRENKKLDHWCHEKIYLEYLRGYMRKEAVQDALERALKEMQDYADELGEFKNGFSDYFRFGNANRICHHIANGRVSPWIVYNCTSGVDFLDGLNEEQVGIILPWIDPDFWQQRFKDYVADTEWVKQILTEAGL
;
A
#
# COMPACT_ATOMS: atom_id res chain seq x y z
N LEU A 1 -43.03 -55.41 -60.20
CA LEU A 1 -43.29 -54.04 -59.67
C LEU A 1 -42.75 -53.99 -58.28
N GLN A 2 -41.48 -53.53 -58.15
CA GLN A 2 -40.78 -53.30 -56.88
C GLN A 2 -40.86 -51.83 -56.58
N THR A 3 -41.48 -51.48 -55.46
CA THR A 3 -41.49 -50.12 -54.88
C THR A 3 -40.33 -49.97 -53.86
N TRP A 4 -39.41 -49.07 -54.16
CA TRP A 4 -38.34 -48.68 -53.26
C TRP A 4 -38.91 -47.65 -52.26
N HIS A 5 -38.84 -47.96 -50.98
CA HIS A 5 -39.00 -46.96 -49.93
C HIS A 5 -37.64 -46.38 -49.62
N GLU A 6 -37.41 -45.14 -50.04
CA GLU A 6 -36.31 -44.29 -49.52
C GLU A 6 -36.75 -43.78 -48.19
N THR A 7 -36.11 -44.28 -47.14
CA THR A 7 -36.15 -43.66 -45.81
C THR A 7 -35.09 -42.56 -45.75
N SER A 8 -35.52 -41.32 -45.87
CA SER A 8 -34.66 -40.13 -45.60
C SER A 8 -34.42 -39.99 -44.13
N ASP A 9 -33.26 -40.43 -43.69
CA ASP A 9 -32.74 -40.09 -42.39
C ASP A 9 -32.38 -38.59 -42.34
N LEU A 10 -33.35 -37.76 -41.91
CA LEU A 10 -33.15 -36.39 -41.52
C LEU A 10 -32.37 -36.41 -40.19
N MET A 11 -31.04 -36.43 -40.28
CA MET A 11 -30.18 -36.15 -39.15
C MET A 11 -30.43 -34.71 -38.72
N THR A 12 -31.32 -34.52 -37.76
CA THR A 12 -31.42 -33.29 -37.01
C THR A 12 -30.15 -33.12 -36.21
N ASN A 13 -29.24 -32.33 -36.73
CA ASN A 13 -28.05 -31.89 -36.04
C ASN A 13 -28.49 -30.92 -34.91
N GLN A 14 -28.99 -31.51 -33.81
CA GLN A 14 -29.29 -30.72 -32.60
C GLN A 14 -27.96 -30.16 -32.08
N LEU A 15 -27.72 -28.86 -32.31
CA LEU A 15 -26.67 -28.09 -31.72
C LEU A 15 -26.76 -28.30 -30.21
N LYS A 16 -25.84 -29.11 -29.65
CA LYS A 16 -25.75 -29.32 -28.19
C LYS A 16 -25.52 -27.96 -27.54
N PRO A 17 -26.28 -27.60 -26.51
CA PRO A 17 -26.10 -26.33 -25.84
C PRO A 17 -24.63 -26.16 -25.39
N SER A 18 -24.03 -25.06 -25.79
CA SER A 18 -22.67 -24.69 -25.41
C SER A 18 -22.76 -23.57 -24.37
N TYR A 19 -22.12 -23.78 -23.22
CA TYR A 19 -22.06 -22.84 -22.11
C TYR A 19 -20.74 -22.09 -22.16
N LYS A 20 -20.78 -20.79 -22.50
CA LYS A 20 -19.58 -19.97 -22.70
C LYS A 20 -19.23 -19.15 -21.47
N CYS A 21 -17.97 -19.18 -21.05
CA CYS A 21 -17.48 -18.29 -20.00
C CYS A 21 -17.43 -16.84 -20.52
N LYS A 22 -18.11 -15.92 -19.83
CA LYS A 22 -18.16 -14.51 -20.20
C LYS A 22 -16.80 -13.79 -20.08
N TYR A 23 -15.85 -14.36 -19.32
CA TYR A 23 -14.54 -13.77 -19.07
C TYR A 23 -13.48 -14.23 -20.08
N CYS A 24 -13.30 -15.55 -20.27
CA CYS A 24 -12.25 -16.10 -21.13
C CYS A 24 -12.78 -16.71 -22.45
N SER A 25 -14.10 -16.62 -22.68
CA SER A 25 -14.76 -17.16 -23.86
C SER A 25 -14.63 -18.67 -24.08
N LYS A 26 -14.10 -19.44 -23.12
CA LYS A 26 -14.03 -20.89 -23.18
C LYS A 26 -15.42 -21.52 -23.14
N GLU A 27 -15.66 -22.50 -24.00
CA GLU A 27 -16.93 -23.21 -24.11
C GLU A 27 -16.94 -24.54 -23.34
N PHE A 28 -18.09 -24.85 -22.73
CA PHE A 28 -18.31 -26.04 -21.94
C PHE A 28 -19.56 -26.76 -22.38
N ARG A 29 -19.51 -28.10 -22.35
CA ARG A 29 -20.66 -28.96 -22.72
C ARG A 29 -21.71 -29.07 -21.61
N LYS A 30 -21.37 -28.71 -20.36
CA LYS A 30 -22.23 -28.80 -19.19
C LYS A 30 -22.22 -27.49 -18.44
N GLU A 31 -23.36 -27.04 -17.97
CA GLU A 31 -23.50 -25.84 -17.14
C GLU A 31 -22.73 -25.96 -15.83
N SER A 32 -22.78 -27.15 -15.20
CA SER A 32 -22.02 -27.44 -13.97
C SER A 32 -20.53 -27.25 -14.15
N SER A 33 -19.97 -27.59 -15.33
CA SER A 33 -18.56 -27.38 -15.64
C SER A 33 -18.22 -25.87 -15.78
N LEU A 34 -19.15 -25.08 -16.36
CA LEU A 34 -18.99 -23.63 -16.39
C LEU A 34 -19.12 -23.01 -15.00
N ALA A 35 -20.04 -23.49 -14.17
CA ALA A 35 -20.27 -22.97 -12.81
C ALA A 35 -19.01 -23.07 -11.94
N VAL A 36 -18.29 -24.19 -12.00
CA VAL A 36 -17.04 -24.40 -11.25
C VAL A 36 -15.80 -23.87 -11.96
N HIS A 37 -15.93 -23.38 -13.19
CA HIS A 37 -14.79 -22.88 -13.96
C HIS A 37 -14.25 -21.58 -13.38
N LEU A 38 -12.97 -21.58 -13.04
CA LEU A 38 -12.22 -20.41 -12.55
C LEU A 38 -11.01 -20.17 -13.48
N CYS A 39 -11.19 -19.26 -14.46
CA CYS A 39 -10.09 -18.79 -15.29
C CYS A 39 -9.38 -17.60 -14.63
N GLU A 40 -8.22 -17.25 -15.17
CA GLU A 40 -7.43 -16.08 -14.72
C GLU A 40 -8.26 -14.80 -14.77
N GLU A 41 -8.95 -14.55 -15.87
CA GLU A 41 -9.77 -13.36 -16.09
C GLU A 41 -10.91 -13.27 -15.06
N LYS A 42 -11.62 -14.41 -14.83
CA LYS A 42 -12.69 -14.46 -13.81
C LYS A 42 -12.14 -14.14 -12.42
N ARG A 43 -10.95 -14.67 -12.07
CA ARG A 43 -10.29 -14.42 -10.80
C ARG A 43 -9.93 -12.95 -10.64
N ARG A 44 -9.36 -12.31 -11.66
CA ARG A 44 -9.03 -10.88 -11.64
C ARG A 44 -10.26 -9.99 -11.34
N TRP A 45 -11.41 -10.36 -11.89
CA TRP A 45 -12.66 -9.67 -11.59
C TRP A 45 -13.18 -9.92 -10.17
N GLN A 46 -13.00 -11.13 -9.65
CA GLN A 46 -13.39 -11.46 -8.27
C GLN A 46 -12.54 -10.75 -7.22
N GLU A 47 -11.27 -10.51 -7.53
CA GLU A 47 -10.31 -9.83 -6.65
C GLU A 47 -10.42 -8.29 -6.74
N GLU A 48 -11.32 -7.73 -7.53
CA GLU A 48 -11.45 -6.28 -7.76
C GLU A 48 -11.45 -5.46 -6.46
N LYS A 49 -12.15 -5.93 -5.43
CA LYS A 49 -12.30 -5.20 -4.16
C LYS A 49 -11.14 -5.41 -3.18
N GLU A 50 -10.18 -6.25 -3.51
CA GLU A 50 -9.00 -6.45 -2.67
C GLU A 50 -8.16 -5.16 -2.64
N THR A 51 -7.77 -4.71 -1.43
CA THR A 51 -7.01 -3.46 -1.24
C THR A 51 -5.74 -3.41 -2.09
N GLY A 52 -5.01 -4.53 -2.18
CA GLY A 52 -3.81 -4.63 -3.01
C GLY A 52 -4.11 -4.49 -4.51
N VAL A 53 -5.24 -5.03 -4.98
CA VAL A 53 -5.70 -4.88 -6.37
C VAL A 53 -6.09 -3.43 -6.64
N GLN A 54 -6.77 -2.77 -5.70
CA GLN A 54 -7.14 -1.36 -5.83
C GLN A 54 -5.92 -0.43 -5.87
N PHE A 55 -4.90 -0.67 -5.05
CA PHE A 55 -3.62 0.07 -5.17
C PHE A 55 -2.91 -0.25 -6.49
N GLY A 56 -2.96 -1.48 -6.97
CA GLY A 56 -2.44 -1.86 -8.28
C GLY A 56 -3.14 -1.11 -9.41
N LEU A 57 -4.47 -1.00 -9.35
CA LEU A 57 -5.28 -0.20 -10.29
C LEU A 57 -4.88 1.28 -10.24
N GLN A 58 -4.78 1.88 -9.04
CA GLN A 58 -4.36 3.27 -8.89
C GLN A 58 -2.99 3.52 -9.53
N ALA A 59 -2.03 2.62 -9.29
CA ALA A 59 -0.70 2.70 -9.88
C ALA A 59 -0.74 2.57 -11.41
N TYR A 60 -1.56 1.66 -11.94
CA TYR A 60 -1.78 1.50 -13.37
C TYR A 60 -2.37 2.75 -14.01
N LEU A 61 -3.45 3.29 -13.45
CA LEU A 61 -4.10 4.50 -13.95
C LEU A 61 -3.12 5.70 -13.93
N ARG A 62 -2.41 5.87 -12.82
CA ARG A 62 -1.46 6.97 -12.66
C ARG A 62 -0.26 6.86 -13.59
N PHE A 63 0.22 5.64 -13.82
CA PHE A 63 1.29 5.39 -14.79
C PHE A 63 0.88 5.87 -16.19
N TYR A 64 -0.31 5.49 -16.67
CA TYR A 64 -0.78 5.90 -17.99
C TYR A 64 -1.10 7.39 -18.08
N GLU A 65 -1.63 7.98 -17.01
CA GLU A 65 -1.87 9.42 -16.92
C GLU A 65 -0.57 10.21 -17.08
N LEU A 66 0.48 9.85 -16.35
CA LEU A 66 1.76 10.56 -16.36
C LEU A 66 2.62 10.29 -17.59
N THR A 67 2.50 9.11 -18.21
CA THR A 67 3.36 8.71 -19.34
C THR A 67 2.72 8.92 -20.70
N GLN A 68 1.40 8.87 -20.80
CA GLN A 68 0.68 8.97 -22.09
C GLN A 68 -0.28 10.17 -22.17
N GLY A 69 -0.36 10.97 -21.11
CA GLY A 69 -1.31 12.07 -21.00
C GLY A 69 -2.75 11.59 -20.80
N SER A 70 -3.62 12.52 -20.38
CA SER A 70 -5.04 12.25 -20.07
C SER A 70 -5.93 11.89 -21.26
N ALA A 71 -5.40 11.78 -22.47
CA ALA A 71 -6.16 11.61 -23.71
C ALA A 71 -6.92 10.25 -23.78
N LYS A 72 -6.54 9.25 -22.96
CA LYS A 72 -7.26 7.97 -22.84
C LYS A 72 -7.41 7.62 -21.37
N MET A 73 -8.58 7.88 -20.81
CA MET A 73 -8.93 7.34 -19.50
C MET A 73 -8.96 5.80 -19.58
N LYS A 74 -8.14 5.16 -18.77
CA LYS A 74 -8.14 3.70 -18.63
C LYS A 74 -9.22 3.28 -17.65
N SER A 75 -9.84 2.10 -17.91
CA SER A 75 -10.85 1.49 -17.06
C SER A 75 -10.30 0.29 -16.27
N TYR A 76 -11.15 -0.29 -15.41
CA TYR A 76 -10.82 -1.55 -14.75
C TYR A 76 -10.73 -2.70 -15.76
N GLU A 77 -11.58 -2.69 -16.83
CA GLU A 77 -11.47 -3.65 -17.92
C GLU A 77 -10.10 -3.60 -18.61
N ASP A 78 -9.60 -2.38 -18.91
CA ASP A 78 -8.27 -2.19 -19.49
C ASP A 78 -7.18 -2.74 -18.58
N PHE A 79 -7.33 -2.54 -17.26
CA PHE A 79 -6.40 -3.04 -16.26
C PHE A 79 -6.40 -4.57 -16.21
N VAL A 80 -7.58 -5.19 -16.12
CA VAL A 80 -7.73 -6.65 -16.11
C VAL A 80 -7.17 -7.30 -17.39
N ALA A 81 -7.35 -6.66 -18.54
CA ALA A 81 -6.83 -7.14 -19.83
C ALA A 81 -5.32 -6.86 -20.02
N SER A 82 -4.73 -6.01 -19.18
CA SER A 82 -3.32 -5.61 -19.33
C SER A 82 -2.36 -6.79 -19.12
N PRO A 83 -1.33 -6.94 -19.96
CA PRO A 83 -0.25 -7.89 -19.73
C PRO A 83 0.54 -7.58 -18.46
N TYR A 84 0.49 -6.33 -17.97
CA TYR A 84 1.16 -5.87 -16.75
C TYR A 84 0.31 -5.98 -15.48
N TYR A 85 -0.93 -6.52 -15.59
CA TYR A 85 -1.84 -6.67 -14.43
C TYR A 85 -1.14 -7.25 -13.20
N ARG A 86 -0.45 -8.37 -13.38
CA ARG A 86 0.23 -9.06 -12.26
C ARG A 86 1.32 -8.22 -11.62
N ALA A 87 2.05 -7.42 -12.38
CA ALA A 87 3.12 -6.57 -11.87
C ALA A 87 2.54 -5.43 -11.02
N PHE A 88 1.48 -4.77 -11.49
CA PHE A 88 0.81 -3.72 -10.73
C PHE A 88 0.11 -4.26 -9.47
N VAL A 89 -0.56 -5.41 -9.55
CA VAL A 89 -1.17 -6.05 -8.38
C VAL A 89 -0.11 -6.48 -7.36
N LYS A 90 1.02 -7.03 -7.82
CA LYS A 90 2.17 -7.34 -6.94
C LYS A 90 2.64 -6.10 -6.19
N PHE A 91 2.77 -4.97 -6.89
CA PHE A 91 3.15 -3.69 -6.28
C PHE A 91 2.08 -3.20 -5.29
N GLY A 92 0.80 -3.26 -5.64
CA GLY A 92 -0.28 -2.88 -4.73
C GLY A 92 -0.32 -3.72 -3.45
N ARG A 93 -0.17 -5.05 -3.58
CA ARG A 93 -0.06 -5.96 -2.43
C ARG A 93 1.19 -5.71 -1.60
N HIS A 94 2.30 -5.36 -2.24
CA HIS A 94 3.52 -4.95 -1.55
C HIS A 94 3.28 -3.70 -0.70
N MET A 95 2.64 -2.65 -1.24
CA MET A 95 2.29 -1.45 -0.48
C MET A 95 1.42 -1.74 0.74
N VAL A 96 0.46 -2.67 0.61
CA VAL A 96 -0.35 -3.13 1.76
C VAL A 96 0.53 -3.84 2.79
N GLY A 97 1.39 -4.77 2.35
CA GLY A 97 2.24 -5.57 3.23
C GLY A 97 3.23 -4.73 4.05
N ILE A 98 3.84 -3.71 3.43
CA ILE A 98 4.74 -2.78 4.12
C ILE A 98 3.99 -1.66 4.85
N ARG A 99 2.64 -1.61 4.77
CA ARG A 99 1.82 -0.51 5.27
C ARG A 99 2.37 0.85 4.78
N ALA A 100 2.56 1.00 3.47
CA ALA A 100 3.25 2.13 2.86
C ALA A 100 2.73 3.48 3.36
N VAL A 101 3.62 4.38 3.77
CA VAL A 101 3.28 5.75 4.15
C VAL A 101 2.93 6.51 2.88
N ASN A 102 1.75 7.13 2.84
CA ASN A 102 1.20 7.85 1.70
C ASN A 102 1.36 7.10 0.35
N PRO A 103 0.57 6.02 0.11
CA PRO A 103 0.71 5.20 -1.10
C PRO A 103 0.62 5.98 -2.42
N LYS A 104 -0.19 7.04 -2.46
CA LYS A 104 -0.32 7.88 -3.66
C LYS A 104 0.99 8.57 -4.02
N MET A 105 1.65 9.16 -3.02
CA MET A 105 2.94 9.82 -3.23
C MET A 105 4.04 8.81 -3.57
N PHE A 106 3.97 7.58 -3.05
CA PHE A 106 4.90 6.52 -3.42
C PHE A 106 4.71 6.08 -4.87
N ILE A 107 3.47 5.93 -5.33
CA ILE A 107 3.15 5.68 -6.75
C ILE A 107 3.74 6.79 -7.63
N ASP A 108 3.48 8.05 -7.29
CA ASP A 108 4.01 9.21 -8.04
C ASP A 108 5.54 9.20 -8.07
N TYR A 109 6.18 8.87 -6.95
CA TYR A 109 7.63 8.80 -6.85
C TYR A 109 8.23 7.76 -7.80
N VAL A 110 7.77 6.51 -7.79
CA VAL A 110 8.34 5.45 -8.64
C VAL A 110 8.17 5.74 -10.12
N ILE A 111 7.08 6.43 -10.51
CA ILE A 111 6.82 6.81 -11.90
C ILE A 111 7.69 8.00 -12.30
N ARG A 112 7.73 9.07 -11.52
CA ARG A 112 8.50 10.30 -11.83
C ARG A 112 10.01 10.06 -11.83
N GLU A 113 10.51 9.22 -10.93
CA GLU A 113 11.90 8.79 -10.89
C GLU A 113 12.24 7.74 -11.96
N ASN A 114 11.28 7.46 -12.85
CA ASN A 114 11.45 6.50 -13.95
C ASN A 114 12.01 5.14 -13.49
N LYS A 115 11.59 4.68 -12.29
CA LYS A 115 11.98 3.37 -11.78
C LYS A 115 11.35 2.28 -12.65
N LYS A 116 12.09 1.22 -12.96
CA LYS A 116 11.56 0.07 -13.70
C LYS A 116 10.49 -0.63 -12.86
N LEU A 117 9.36 -1.01 -13.46
CA LEU A 117 8.21 -1.64 -12.77
C LEU A 117 8.62 -2.87 -11.93
N ASP A 118 9.56 -3.66 -12.42
CA ASP A 118 10.07 -4.84 -11.69
C ASP A 118 10.78 -4.48 -10.36
N HIS A 119 11.26 -3.24 -10.24
CA HIS A 119 11.98 -2.74 -9.07
C HIS A 119 11.07 -2.04 -8.05
N TRP A 120 9.81 -1.76 -8.37
CA TRP A 120 8.90 -1.00 -7.50
C TRP A 120 8.66 -1.66 -6.14
N CYS A 121 8.83 -2.99 -6.05
CA CYS A 121 8.71 -3.73 -4.80
C CYS A 121 10.04 -3.90 -4.05
N HIS A 122 11.13 -3.26 -4.50
CA HIS A 122 12.41 -3.35 -3.79
C HIS A 122 12.40 -2.44 -2.56
N GLU A 123 12.79 -2.97 -1.42
CA GLU A 123 12.88 -2.25 -0.15
C GLU A 123 13.70 -0.95 -0.29
N LYS A 124 14.84 -1.00 -0.98
CA LYS A 124 15.67 0.18 -1.24
C LYS A 124 14.89 1.33 -1.88
N ILE A 125 14.00 1.03 -2.84
CA ILE A 125 13.18 2.05 -3.52
C ILE A 125 12.19 2.69 -2.56
N TYR A 126 11.55 1.87 -1.71
CA TYR A 126 10.65 2.39 -0.69
C TYR A 126 11.38 3.24 0.35
N LEU A 127 12.56 2.81 0.82
CA LEU A 127 13.36 3.57 1.79
C LEU A 127 13.88 4.90 1.22
N GLU A 128 14.27 4.93 -0.06
CA GLU A 128 14.63 6.19 -0.76
C GLU A 128 13.44 7.16 -0.78
N TYR A 129 12.26 6.67 -1.19
CA TYR A 129 11.02 7.44 -1.17
C TYR A 129 10.70 7.95 0.23
N LEU A 130 10.63 7.04 1.22
CA LEU A 130 10.21 7.35 2.57
C LEU A 130 11.07 8.42 3.23
N ARG A 131 12.40 8.33 3.07
CA ARG A 131 13.33 9.34 3.59
C ARG A 131 13.06 10.72 3.01
N GLY A 132 12.86 10.79 1.69
CA GLY A 132 12.52 12.05 1.01
C GLY A 132 11.17 12.60 1.41
N TYR A 133 10.18 11.72 1.59
CA TYR A 133 8.82 12.07 1.98
C TYR A 133 8.77 12.63 3.41
N MET A 134 9.32 11.93 4.40
CA MET A 134 9.30 12.35 5.81
C MET A 134 9.93 13.73 6.05
N ARG A 135 10.94 14.07 5.26
CA ARG A 135 11.59 15.38 5.33
C ARG A 135 10.73 16.54 4.83
N LYS A 136 9.65 16.25 4.08
CA LYS A 136 8.80 17.24 3.38
C LYS A 136 7.33 17.13 3.73
N GLU A 137 6.94 16.09 4.46
CA GLU A 137 5.53 15.84 4.80
C GLU A 137 4.92 17.00 5.60
N ALA A 138 3.61 17.17 5.47
CA ALA A 138 2.87 18.10 6.31
C ALA A 138 2.91 17.63 7.77
N VAL A 139 3.09 18.57 8.69
CA VAL A 139 3.22 18.27 10.12
C VAL A 139 1.96 17.58 10.67
N GLN A 140 0.78 17.99 10.20
CA GLN A 140 -0.48 17.34 10.57
C GLN A 140 -0.51 15.85 10.21
N ASP A 141 -0.15 15.51 8.95
CA ASP A 141 -0.12 14.11 8.50
C ASP A 141 0.88 13.28 9.33
N ALA A 142 2.02 13.90 9.67
CA ALA A 142 3.05 13.27 10.51
C ALA A 142 2.54 12.97 11.93
N LEU A 143 1.83 13.94 12.55
CA LEU A 143 1.25 13.79 13.89
C LEU A 143 0.14 12.76 13.91
N GLU A 144 -0.85 12.87 13.01
CA GLU A 144 -1.98 11.93 12.95
C GLU A 144 -1.52 10.48 12.79
N ARG A 145 -0.58 10.26 11.86
CA ARG A 145 -0.01 8.94 11.64
C ARG A 145 0.71 8.41 12.88
N ALA A 146 1.55 9.23 13.49
CA ALA A 146 2.37 8.79 14.61
C ALA A 146 1.53 8.58 15.88
N LEU A 147 0.63 9.49 16.23
CA LEU A 147 -0.26 9.32 17.38
C LEU A 147 -1.16 8.08 17.21
N LYS A 148 -1.66 7.84 15.98
CA LYS A 148 -2.40 6.62 15.71
C LYS A 148 -1.58 5.36 15.91
N GLU A 149 -0.34 5.31 15.41
CA GLU A 149 0.54 4.14 15.57
C GLU A 149 0.89 3.91 17.05
N MET A 150 1.12 4.99 17.82
CA MET A 150 1.38 4.91 19.25
C MET A 150 0.16 4.38 20.01
N GLN A 151 -1.06 4.82 19.64
CA GLN A 151 -2.30 4.33 20.22
C GLN A 151 -2.53 2.86 19.86
N ASP A 152 -2.41 2.49 18.57
CA ASP A 152 -2.57 1.11 18.11
C ASP A 152 -1.60 0.16 18.86
N TYR A 153 -0.37 0.62 19.13
CA TYR A 153 0.63 -0.12 19.91
C TYR A 153 0.25 -0.26 21.39
N ALA A 154 -0.26 0.81 21.99
CA ALA A 154 -0.72 0.80 23.37
C ALA A 154 -1.89 -0.16 23.57
N ASP A 155 -2.85 -0.13 22.63
CA ASP A 155 -4.02 -1.01 22.63
C ASP A 155 -3.64 -2.48 22.42
N GLU A 156 -2.66 -2.77 21.57
CA GLU A 156 -2.14 -4.13 21.33
C GLU A 156 -1.51 -4.73 22.60
N LEU A 157 -0.74 -3.94 23.35
CA LEU A 157 -0.09 -4.41 24.56
C LEU A 157 -1.06 -4.51 25.75
N GLY A 158 -2.02 -3.57 25.86
CA GLY A 158 -2.98 -3.54 26.97
C GLY A 158 -2.36 -3.29 28.35
N GLU A 159 -1.06 -3.00 28.42
CA GLU A 159 -0.28 -2.88 29.66
C GLU A 159 -0.02 -1.42 30.06
N PHE A 160 -0.18 -0.49 29.14
CA PHE A 160 0.08 0.93 29.40
C PHE A 160 -1.04 1.56 30.23
N LYS A 161 -0.67 2.15 31.37
CA LYS A 161 -1.63 2.79 32.29
C LYS A 161 -2.23 4.07 31.73
N ASN A 162 -1.39 4.84 31.02
CA ASN A 162 -1.75 6.14 30.45
C ASN A 162 -1.90 6.09 28.91
N GLY A 163 -2.18 4.90 28.35
CA GLY A 163 -2.34 4.72 26.92
C GLY A 163 -1.07 5.08 26.14
N PHE A 164 -1.23 5.77 25.01
CA PHE A 164 -0.10 6.10 24.15
C PHE A 164 0.92 7.06 24.75
N SER A 165 0.59 7.81 25.82
CA SER A 165 1.57 8.68 26.50
C SER A 165 2.71 7.91 27.18
N ASP A 166 2.48 6.63 27.46
CA ASP A 166 3.51 5.72 28.01
C ASP A 166 4.41 5.09 26.92
N TYR A 167 4.16 5.38 25.66
CA TYR A 167 4.81 4.74 24.50
C TYR A 167 6.34 4.76 24.57
N PHE A 168 6.95 5.94 24.74
CA PHE A 168 8.41 6.07 24.80
C PHE A 168 9.00 5.59 26.13
N ARG A 169 8.24 5.67 27.22
CA ARG A 169 8.72 5.32 28.58
C ARG A 169 8.75 3.82 28.82
N PHE A 170 7.76 3.09 28.34
CA PHE A 170 7.57 1.68 28.65
C PHE A 170 7.50 0.76 27.43
N GLY A 171 7.50 1.32 26.22
CA GLY A 171 7.49 0.55 24.99
C GLY A 171 8.82 -0.15 24.75
N ASN A 172 8.78 -1.25 23.98
CA ASN A 172 9.99 -1.97 23.58
C ASN A 172 10.85 -1.12 22.66
N ALA A 173 12.07 -0.81 23.05
CA ALA A 173 12.97 0.10 22.33
C ALA A 173 13.23 -0.35 20.88
N ASN A 174 13.44 -1.65 20.63
CA ASN A 174 13.68 -2.16 19.27
C ASN A 174 12.45 -1.96 18.38
N ARG A 175 11.24 -2.16 18.92
CA ARG A 175 10.00 -1.95 18.18
C ARG A 175 9.77 -0.47 17.91
N ILE A 176 10.06 0.41 18.85
CA ILE A 176 9.98 1.87 18.66
C ILE A 176 10.98 2.32 17.57
N CYS A 177 12.23 1.86 17.61
CA CYS A 177 13.21 2.11 16.56
C CYS A 177 12.72 1.65 15.20
N HIS A 178 12.07 0.47 15.13
CA HIS A 178 11.46 -0.03 13.90
C HIS A 178 10.29 0.85 13.42
N HIS A 179 9.45 1.37 14.32
CA HIS A 179 8.38 2.31 13.97
C HIS A 179 8.95 3.62 13.39
N ILE A 180 10.03 4.14 13.96
CA ILE A 180 10.73 5.33 13.44
C ILE A 180 11.32 5.04 12.05
N ALA A 181 12.05 3.93 11.90
CA ALA A 181 12.71 3.54 10.66
C ALA A 181 11.73 3.26 9.51
N ASN A 182 10.49 2.89 9.82
CA ASN A 182 9.42 2.69 8.83
C ASN A 182 8.49 3.89 8.67
N GLY A 183 8.86 5.06 9.24
CA GLY A 183 8.11 6.29 9.13
C GLY A 183 6.75 6.28 9.84
N ARG A 184 6.53 5.33 10.77
CA ARG A 184 5.30 5.24 11.56
C ARG A 184 5.24 6.33 12.61
N VAL A 185 6.36 6.50 13.31
CA VAL A 185 6.56 7.58 14.30
C VAL A 185 7.49 8.61 13.70
N SER A 186 7.00 9.84 13.63
CA SER A 186 7.72 10.94 13.00
C SER A 186 8.71 11.60 13.97
N PRO A 187 9.87 12.07 13.49
CA PRO A 187 10.78 12.90 14.26
C PRO A 187 10.14 14.18 14.82
N TRP A 188 9.05 14.66 14.23
CA TRP A 188 8.25 15.74 14.82
C TRP A 188 7.78 15.43 16.24
N ILE A 189 7.41 14.18 16.54
CA ILE A 189 7.03 13.75 17.89
C ILE A 189 8.27 13.48 18.74
N VAL A 190 9.20 12.67 18.20
CA VAL A 190 10.36 12.20 18.96
C VAL A 190 11.17 13.36 19.57
N TYR A 191 11.37 14.44 18.81
CA TYR A 191 12.17 15.58 19.27
C TYR A 191 11.39 16.66 20.05
N ASN A 192 10.06 16.65 20.00
CA ASN A 192 9.24 17.71 20.58
C ASN A 192 8.47 17.27 21.85
N CYS A 193 8.76 16.08 22.40
CA CYS A 193 8.29 15.67 23.72
C CYS A 193 9.44 15.16 24.59
N THR A 194 9.33 15.39 25.90
CA THR A 194 10.39 15.01 26.87
C THR A 194 10.66 13.51 26.83
N SER A 195 9.60 12.68 26.84
CA SER A 195 9.74 11.23 26.84
C SER A 195 10.41 10.69 25.55
N GLY A 196 10.23 11.36 24.42
CA GLY A 196 10.89 11.02 23.15
C GLY A 196 12.38 11.34 23.17
N VAL A 197 12.76 12.47 23.75
CA VAL A 197 14.18 12.84 23.93
C VAL A 197 14.86 11.88 24.90
N ASP A 198 14.23 11.62 26.06
CA ASP A 198 14.75 10.66 27.06
C ASP A 198 14.92 9.26 26.45
N PHE A 199 13.98 8.85 25.56
CA PHE A 199 14.09 7.59 24.82
C PHE A 199 15.33 7.57 23.94
N LEU A 200 15.62 8.64 23.18
CA LEU A 200 16.82 8.71 22.33
C LEU A 200 18.11 8.60 23.15
N ASP A 201 18.18 9.24 24.31
CA ASP A 201 19.34 9.22 25.20
C ASP A 201 19.58 7.83 25.82
N GLY A 202 18.54 7.00 25.91
CA GLY A 202 18.61 5.62 26.41
C GLY A 202 18.99 4.55 25.38
N LEU A 203 19.17 4.89 24.11
CA LEU A 203 19.44 3.93 23.03
C LEU A 203 20.90 3.46 23.02
N ASN A 204 21.10 2.18 22.66
CA ASN A 204 22.41 1.64 22.36
C ASN A 204 22.86 1.95 20.92
N GLU A 205 24.15 1.68 20.61
CA GLU A 205 24.75 1.98 19.30
C GLU A 205 24.02 1.31 18.13
N GLU A 206 23.55 0.07 18.30
CA GLU A 206 22.80 -0.67 17.26
C GLU A 206 21.47 0.01 16.97
N GLN A 207 20.72 0.38 18.02
CA GLN A 207 19.45 1.08 17.91
C GLN A 207 19.59 2.46 17.27
N VAL A 208 20.61 3.21 17.67
CA VAL A 208 20.95 4.50 17.05
C VAL A 208 21.26 4.29 15.56
N GLY A 209 22.07 3.29 15.21
CA GLY A 209 22.40 2.98 13.81
C GLY A 209 21.16 2.73 12.94
N ILE A 210 20.11 2.11 13.49
CA ILE A 210 18.84 1.85 12.77
C ILE A 210 18.09 3.14 12.46
N ILE A 211 17.98 4.06 13.42
CA ILE A 211 17.12 5.24 13.30
C ILE A 211 17.85 6.49 12.81
N LEU A 212 19.17 6.58 12.92
CA LEU A 212 19.95 7.76 12.56
C LEU A 212 19.65 8.31 11.14
N PRO A 213 19.47 7.48 10.10
CA PRO A 213 19.10 8.00 8.78
C PRO A 213 17.78 8.76 8.72
N TRP A 214 16.91 8.56 9.72
CA TRP A 214 15.56 9.12 9.80
C TRP A 214 15.48 10.33 10.72
N ILE A 215 16.25 10.30 11.82
CA ILE A 215 16.27 11.32 12.86
C ILE A 215 17.49 12.24 12.78
N ASP A 216 18.24 12.27 11.68
CA ASP A 216 19.43 13.12 11.45
C ASP A 216 19.33 14.45 12.24
N PRO A 217 20.09 14.62 13.34
CA PRO A 217 19.89 15.76 14.26
C PRO A 217 20.11 17.11 13.60
N ASP A 218 21.11 17.20 12.70
CA ASP A 218 21.44 18.46 12.02
C ASP A 218 20.30 18.92 11.13
N PHE A 219 19.73 17.98 10.37
CA PHE A 219 18.58 18.25 9.50
C PHE A 219 17.35 18.68 10.33
N TRP A 220 17.00 17.93 11.38
CA TRP A 220 15.77 18.18 12.12
C TRP A 220 15.86 19.43 12.99
N GLN A 221 17.01 19.72 13.62
CA GLN A 221 17.21 20.98 14.33
C GLN A 221 17.06 22.20 13.42
N GLN A 222 17.61 22.12 12.19
CA GLN A 222 17.43 23.20 11.24
C GLN A 222 15.97 23.33 10.81
N ARG A 223 15.28 22.20 10.55
CA ARG A 223 13.87 22.24 10.18
C ARG A 223 12.99 22.83 11.27
N PHE A 224 13.23 22.53 12.53
CA PHE A 224 12.47 23.14 13.65
C PHE A 224 12.70 24.64 13.76
N LYS A 225 13.91 25.12 13.45
CA LYS A 225 14.21 26.56 13.39
C LYS A 225 13.53 27.26 12.23
N ASP A 226 13.44 26.59 11.08
CA ASP A 226 12.80 27.15 9.89
C ASP A 226 11.26 27.16 10.01
N TYR A 227 10.69 26.25 10.80
CA TYR A 227 9.24 26.06 11.00
C TYR A 227 8.83 26.24 12.47
N VAL A 228 9.15 27.40 13.03
CA VAL A 228 8.92 27.70 14.46
C VAL A 228 7.46 27.56 14.87
N ALA A 229 6.52 28.08 14.04
CA ALA A 229 5.09 28.01 14.35
C ALA A 229 4.59 26.57 14.42
N ASP A 230 5.00 25.72 13.45
CA ASP A 230 4.67 24.29 13.47
C ASP A 230 5.28 23.57 14.67
N THR A 231 6.52 23.93 15.03
CA THR A 231 7.23 23.35 16.17
C THR A 231 6.52 23.64 17.49
N GLU A 232 6.11 24.89 17.72
CA GLU A 232 5.37 25.27 18.92
C GLU A 232 3.96 24.64 18.95
N TRP A 233 3.30 24.56 17.82
CA TRP A 233 2.02 23.88 17.71
C TRP A 233 2.14 22.38 18.04
N VAL A 234 3.18 21.70 17.54
CA VAL A 234 3.46 20.29 17.88
C VAL A 234 3.66 20.11 19.37
N LYS A 235 4.51 20.93 20.00
CA LYS A 235 4.76 20.86 21.46
C LYS A 235 3.49 21.05 22.27
N GLN A 236 2.62 21.98 21.86
CA GLN A 236 1.34 22.19 22.53
C GLN A 236 0.48 20.93 22.44
N ILE A 237 0.29 20.36 21.23
CA ILE A 237 -0.51 19.13 21.02
C ILE A 237 0.03 17.96 21.83
N LEU A 238 1.36 17.76 21.85
CA LEU A 238 1.98 16.66 22.60
C LEU A 238 1.83 16.86 24.12
N THR A 239 1.94 18.09 24.61
CA THR A 239 1.72 18.41 26.03
C THR A 239 0.26 18.16 26.42
N GLU A 240 -0.70 18.58 25.62
CA GLU A 240 -2.14 18.31 25.83
C GLU A 240 -2.44 16.81 25.80
N ALA A 241 -1.69 16.05 25.01
CA ALA A 241 -1.80 14.59 24.90
C ALA A 241 -1.07 13.83 26.03
N GLY A 242 -0.32 14.53 26.90
CA GLY A 242 0.40 13.94 28.05
C GLY A 242 1.76 13.30 27.71
N LEU A 243 2.36 13.68 26.57
CA LEU A 243 3.68 13.24 26.11
C LEU A 243 4.82 14.14 26.58
#